data_c6db13b66417c47fc4b6251389fc0d57
#
_entry.id   c6db13b66417c47fc4b6251389fc0d57
#
_cell.length_a   1.000
_cell.length_b   1.000
_cell.length_c   1.000
_cell.angle_alpha   90.00
_cell.angle_beta   90.00
_cell.angle_gamma   90.00
#
_symmetry.space_group_name_H-M   'P 1'
#
loop_
_entity.id
_entity.type
_entity.pdbx_description
1 polymer ?
#
loop_
_entity_poly.entity_id
_entity_poly.type
_entity_poly.pdbx_seq_one_letter_code
_entity_poly.pdbx_strand_id
1 'polypeptide(L)'
;DVYKRQVHGGLLAVRSNDEHMKTVQEYEIGLIDMVIVNLYPFFENVNKDISLDEKVEFIDIGGPSMLRSAAKNFNSVTVLTDVNDYQIVKIEMEQNGDTYIETRKKLAGKVFNLTSAYDAAISSMLLDEEYPTYLNASYKKVSDLRYGENPHQSAAYYTSTFENGAMKDFEILGGKELSFNNLRDMDLC
;
A
#
# COMPACT_ATOMS: atom_id res chain seq x y z
N ASP A 1 -5.72 27.18 -4.54
CA ASP A 1 -6.11 26.08 -5.39
C ASP A 1 -7.41 25.44 -4.86
N VAL A 2 -8.55 25.81 -5.46
CA VAL A 2 -9.90 25.40 -5.04
C VAL A 2 -10.02 23.87 -5.03
N TYR A 3 -9.43 23.21 -6.01
CA TYR A 3 -9.51 21.74 -6.18
C TYR A 3 -8.89 20.98 -4.99
N LYS A 4 -7.72 21.41 -4.49
CA LYS A 4 -7.09 20.77 -3.33
C LYS A 4 -7.93 20.93 -2.06
N ARG A 5 -8.52 22.12 -1.84
CA ARG A 5 -9.40 22.37 -0.70
C ARG A 5 -10.63 21.46 -0.76
N GLN A 6 -11.27 21.36 -1.92
CA GLN A 6 -12.48 20.54 -2.09
C GLN A 6 -12.19 19.05 -1.83
N VAL A 7 -11.16 18.48 -2.46
CA VAL A 7 -10.84 17.05 -2.31
C VAL A 7 -10.36 16.74 -0.90
N HIS A 8 -9.29 17.40 -0.43
CA HIS A 8 -8.74 17.08 0.89
C HIS A 8 -9.64 17.52 2.04
N GLY A 9 -10.42 18.59 1.87
CA GLY A 9 -11.45 18.99 2.83
C GLY A 9 -12.54 17.93 2.96
N GLY A 10 -13.03 17.41 1.84
CA GLY A 10 -14.04 16.34 1.82
C GLY A 10 -13.57 15.02 2.42
N LEU A 11 -12.27 14.71 2.27
CA LEU A 11 -11.65 13.50 2.83
C LEU A 11 -11.34 13.62 4.33
N LEU A 12 -10.82 14.78 4.77
CA LEU A 12 -10.29 14.97 6.12
C LEU A 12 -11.31 15.48 7.13
N ALA A 13 -12.47 15.95 6.69
CA ALA A 13 -13.51 16.45 7.58
C ALA A 13 -13.98 15.35 8.54
N VAL A 14 -13.73 15.55 9.83
CA VAL A 14 -14.18 14.65 10.89
C VAL A 14 -15.66 14.94 11.13
N ARG A 15 -16.54 14.02 10.75
CA ARG A 15 -18.00 14.21 10.71
C ARG A 15 -18.63 14.42 12.08
N SER A 16 -17.98 13.98 13.15
CA SER A 16 -18.39 14.20 14.53
C SER A 16 -17.88 15.51 15.14
N ASN A 17 -17.15 16.34 14.37
CA ASN A 17 -16.61 17.61 14.80
C ASN A 17 -17.43 18.76 14.20
N ASP A 18 -18.15 19.49 15.04
CA ASP A 18 -19.06 20.57 14.62
C ASP A 18 -18.32 21.72 13.90
N GLU A 19 -17.07 22.04 14.28
CA GLU A 19 -16.29 23.09 13.64
C GLU A 19 -15.88 22.65 12.21
N HIS A 20 -15.49 21.38 12.04
CA HIS A 20 -15.23 20.84 10.71
C HIS A 20 -16.47 20.88 9.83
N MET A 21 -17.64 20.49 10.39
CA MET A 21 -18.89 20.48 9.62
C MET A 21 -19.37 21.89 9.26
N LYS A 22 -19.18 22.89 10.14
CA LYS A 22 -19.43 24.30 9.80
C LYS A 22 -18.54 24.77 8.65
N THR A 23 -17.25 24.45 8.69
CA THR A 23 -16.29 24.80 7.63
C THR A 23 -16.66 24.13 6.29
N VAL A 24 -17.05 22.85 6.32
CA VAL A 24 -17.53 22.11 5.15
C VAL A 24 -18.74 22.81 4.52
N GLN A 25 -19.68 23.24 5.34
CA GLN A 25 -20.87 23.94 4.88
C GLN A 25 -20.56 25.36 4.37
N GLU A 26 -19.75 26.13 5.10
CA GLU A 26 -19.36 27.49 4.73
C GLU A 26 -18.66 27.56 3.37
N TYR A 27 -17.80 26.59 3.08
CA TYR A 27 -17.01 26.54 1.83
C TYR A 27 -17.61 25.59 0.79
N GLU A 28 -18.83 25.11 0.98
CA GLU A 28 -19.53 24.21 0.06
C GLU A 28 -18.70 22.98 -0.34
N ILE A 29 -17.98 22.39 0.64
CA ILE A 29 -17.13 21.22 0.42
C ILE A 29 -18.00 19.96 0.41
N GLY A 30 -18.00 19.22 -0.70
CA GLY A 30 -18.62 17.89 -0.77
C GLY A 30 -17.85 16.87 0.08
N LEU A 31 -18.55 16.16 0.97
CA LEU A 31 -17.95 15.04 1.70
C LEU A 31 -17.67 13.87 0.74
N ILE A 32 -16.54 13.20 0.93
CA ILE A 32 -16.14 12.03 0.17
C ILE A 32 -16.20 10.81 1.08
N ASP A 33 -17.00 9.81 0.69
CA ASP A 33 -17.22 8.59 1.48
C ASP A 33 -16.27 7.47 1.10
N MET A 34 -15.77 7.47 -0.15
CA MET A 34 -14.92 6.41 -0.65
C MET A 34 -13.86 6.95 -1.61
N VAL A 35 -12.65 6.39 -1.51
CA VAL A 35 -11.52 6.66 -2.41
C VAL A 35 -10.97 5.34 -2.94
N ILE A 36 -10.83 5.26 -4.25
CA ILE A 36 -10.25 4.12 -4.94
C ILE A 36 -9.12 4.66 -5.81
N VAL A 37 -7.87 4.32 -5.47
CA VAL A 37 -6.68 4.83 -6.18
C VAL A 37 -5.68 3.70 -6.38
N ASN A 38 -5.24 3.53 -7.63
CA ASN A 38 -4.04 2.80 -7.98
C ASN A 38 -2.91 3.82 -8.20
N LEU A 39 -1.79 3.64 -7.51
CA LEU A 39 -0.62 4.48 -7.69
C LEU A 39 0.02 4.25 -9.06
N TYR A 40 0.79 5.21 -9.55
CA TYR A 40 1.62 5.02 -10.73
C TYR A 40 2.57 3.83 -10.52
N PRO A 41 2.90 3.08 -11.59
CA PRO A 41 3.65 1.82 -11.50
C PRO A 41 5.15 2.06 -11.25
N PHE A 42 5.49 2.76 -10.16
CA PHE A 42 6.86 3.11 -9.80
C PHE A 42 7.73 1.86 -9.57
N PHE A 43 7.21 0.88 -8.82
CA PHE A 43 7.95 -0.37 -8.54
C PHE A 43 8.34 -1.15 -9.79
N GLU A 44 7.55 -1.03 -10.88
CA GLU A 44 7.82 -1.70 -12.15
C GLU A 44 8.87 -0.97 -12.99
N ASN A 45 9.11 0.32 -12.69
CA ASN A 45 9.95 1.20 -13.48
C ASN A 45 11.25 1.59 -12.78
N VAL A 46 11.31 1.56 -11.44
CA VAL A 46 12.49 1.99 -10.66
C VAL A 46 13.77 1.20 -11.01
N ASN A 47 13.62 -0.10 -11.34
CA ASN A 47 14.74 -0.99 -11.68
C ASN A 47 15.03 -1.07 -13.19
N LYS A 48 14.29 -0.33 -14.03
CA LYS A 48 14.57 -0.29 -15.47
C LYS A 48 15.80 0.55 -15.76
N ASP A 49 16.47 0.21 -16.87
CA ASP A 49 17.60 0.97 -17.39
C ASP A 49 17.10 2.21 -18.18
N ILE A 50 16.61 3.18 -17.44
CA ILE A 50 16.13 4.49 -17.91
C ILE A 50 16.77 5.59 -17.06
N SER A 51 16.78 6.83 -17.56
CA SER A 51 17.37 7.96 -16.85
C SER A 51 16.68 8.25 -15.52
N LEU A 52 17.38 8.94 -14.62
CA LEU A 52 16.80 9.37 -13.34
C LEU A 52 15.57 10.26 -13.55
N ASP A 53 15.64 11.21 -14.51
CA ASP A 53 14.55 12.11 -14.83
C ASP A 53 13.29 11.32 -15.28
N GLU A 54 13.46 10.27 -16.10
CA GLU A 54 12.36 9.40 -16.50
C GLU A 54 11.79 8.62 -15.31
N LYS A 55 12.63 8.17 -14.36
CA LYS A 55 12.15 7.50 -13.15
C LYS A 55 11.35 8.42 -12.24
N VAL A 56 11.77 9.68 -12.12
CA VAL A 56 11.08 10.70 -11.31
C VAL A 56 9.66 10.98 -11.81
N GLU A 57 9.41 10.89 -13.12
CA GLU A 57 8.07 11.05 -13.70
C GLU A 57 7.05 9.96 -13.23
N PHE A 58 7.54 8.83 -12.72
CA PHE A 58 6.68 7.79 -12.12
C PHE A 58 6.38 8.04 -10.64
N ILE A 59 6.90 9.11 -10.03
CA ILE A 59 6.58 9.47 -8.65
C ILE A 59 5.18 10.11 -8.62
N ASP A 60 4.22 9.38 -8.08
CA ASP A 60 2.86 9.86 -7.88
C ASP A 60 2.78 10.75 -6.62
N ILE A 61 2.32 11.97 -6.76
CA ILE A 61 2.14 12.92 -5.65
C ILE A 61 0.69 12.93 -5.17
N GLY A 62 -0.25 13.00 -6.10
CA GLY A 62 -1.68 13.17 -5.79
C GLY A 62 -2.30 11.90 -5.19
N GLY A 63 -1.99 10.75 -5.76
CA GLY A 63 -2.49 9.45 -5.28
C GLY A 63 -2.14 9.19 -3.82
N PRO A 64 -0.86 9.17 -3.42
CA PRO A 64 -0.45 8.99 -2.03
C PRO A 64 -1.04 10.03 -1.07
N SER A 65 -1.14 11.29 -1.49
CA SER A 65 -1.77 12.35 -0.69
C SER A 65 -3.23 12.06 -0.39
N MET A 66 -4.03 11.70 -1.39
CA MET A 66 -5.45 11.36 -1.23
C MET A 66 -5.63 10.11 -0.39
N LEU A 67 -4.84 9.07 -0.66
CA LEU A 67 -4.87 7.80 0.08
C LEU A 67 -4.60 8.02 1.57
N ARG A 68 -3.54 8.77 1.92
CA ARG A 68 -3.18 9.07 3.31
C ARG A 68 -4.25 9.91 4.01
N SER A 69 -4.86 10.88 3.31
CA SER A 69 -5.97 11.68 3.85
C SER A 69 -7.19 10.83 4.15
N ALA A 70 -7.60 9.97 3.22
CA ALA A 70 -8.70 9.04 3.40
C ALA A 70 -8.43 8.02 4.53
N ALA A 71 -7.24 7.42 4.53
CA ALA A 71 -6.83 6.46 5.55
C ALA A 71 -6.79 7.07 6.97
N LYS A 72 -6.36 8.32 7.10
CA LYS A 72 -6.39 9.04 8.38
C LYS A 72 -7.82 9.19 8.92
N ASN A 73 -8.80 9.36 8.04
CA ASN A 73 -10.21 9.52 8.38
C ASN A 73 -11.02 8.22 8.16
N PHE A 74 -10.43 7.05 8.42
CA PHE A 74 -11.09 5.75 8.22
C PHE A 74 -12.38 5.57 9.01
N ASN A 75 -12.62 6.37 10.05
CA ASN A 75 -13.91 6.38 10.76
C ASN A 75 -15.08 6.77 9.84
N SER A 76 -14.81 7.54 8.80
CA SER A 76 -15.82 8.09 7.89
C SER A 76 -15.59 7.76 6.43
N VAL A 77 -14.38 7.34 6.04
CA VAL A 77 -13.99 7.15 4.64
C VAL A 77 -13.48 5.74 4.41
N THR A 78 -14.01 5.10 3.38
CA THR A 78 -13.49 3.82 2.86
C THR A 78 -12.39 4.10 1.84
N VAL A 79 -11.22 3.45 1.97
CA VAL A 79 -10.11 3.66 1.05
C VAL A 79 -9.61 2.33 0.49
N LEU A 80 -9.50 2.23 -0.84
CA LEU A 80 -9.05 1.03 -1.55
C LEU A 80 -7.81 1.33 -2.40
N THR A 81 -6.83 0.44 -2.30
CA THR A 81 -5.58 0.47 -3.07
C THR A 81 -5.31 -0.85 -3.80
N ASP A 82 -6.16 -1.85 -3.60
CA ASP A 82 -5.99 -3.21 -4.09
C ASP A 82 -7.31 -3.74 -4.64
N VAL A 83 -7.31 -4.18 -5.89
CA VAL A 83 -8.51 -4.73 -6.55
C VAL A 83 -9.06 -5.98 -5.83
N ASN A 84 -8.22 -6.70 -5.11
CA ASN A 84 -8.65 -7.87 -4.34
C ASN A 84 -9.58 -7.52 -3.17
N ASP A 85 -9.61 -6.26 -2.74
CA ASP A 85 -10.50 -5.79 -1.67
C ASP A 85 -11.86 -5.32 -2.18
N TYR A 86 -12.07 -5.21 -3.49
CA TYR A 86 -13.34 -4.73 -4.07
C TYR A 86 -14.52 -5.61 -3.68
N GLN A 87 -14.33 -6.93 -3.68
CA GLN A 87 -15.42 -7.85 -3.41
C GLN A 87 -15.96 -7.75 -1.98
N ILE A 88 -15.09 -7.60 -0.98
CA ILE A 88 -15.56 -7.46 0.41
C ILE A 88 -16.29 -6.14 0.61
N VAL A 89 -15.76 -5.05 0.05
CA VAL A 89 -16.42 -3.72 0.12
C VAL A 89 -17.78 -3.76 -0.58
N LYS A 90 -17.86 -4.37 -1.76
CA LYS A 90 -19.12 -4.53 -2.50
C LYS A 90 -20.17 -5.28 -1.67
N ILE A 91 -19.78 -6.41 -1.08
CA ILE A 91 -20.69 -7.22 -0.24
C ILE A 91 -21.23 -6.40 0.95
N GLU A 92 -20.34 -5.69 1.65
CA GLU A 92 -20.73 -4.88 2.81
C GLU A 92 -21.67 -3.74 2.41
N MET A 93 -21.37 -3.05 1.30
CA MET A 93 -22.22 -1.99 0.75
C MET A 93 -23.60 -2.50 0.33
N GLU A 94 -23.68 -3.66 -0.32
CA GLU A 94 -24.96 -4.26 -0.74
C GLU A 94 -25.82 -4.71 0.47
N GLN A 95 -25.19 -5.18 1.55
CA GLN A 95 -25.87 -5.68 2.74
C GLN A 95 -26.29 -4.59 3.71
N ASN A 96 -25.48 -3.54 3.87
CA ASN A 96 -25.62 -2.57 4.94
C ASN A 96 -25.73 -1.12 4.46
N GLY A 97 -25.49 -0.86 3.16
CA GLY A 97 -25.41 0.50 2.62
C GLY A 97 -24.12 1.24 2.98
N ASP A 98 -23.21 0.61 3.75
CA ASP A 98 -21.91 1.15 4.16
C ASP A 98 -20.95 0.00 4.48
N THR A 99 -19.66 0.31 4.59
CA THR A 99 -18.61 -0.63 5.02
C THR A 99 -18.48 -0.67 6.54
N TYR A 100 -18.07 -1.81 7.09
CA TYR A 100 -17.81 -1.92 8.52
C TYR A 100 -16.56 -1.15 8.92
N ILE A 101 -16.54 -0.66 10.16
CA ILE A 101 -15.39 0.10 10.69
C ILE A 101 -14.11 -0.75 10.73
N GLU A 102 -14.21 -2.05 11.01
CA GLU A 102 -13.12 -2.99 11.02
C GLU A 102 -12.50 -3.13 9.62
N THR A 103 -13.35 -3.19 8.59
CA THR A 103 -12.92 -3.20 7.17
C THR A 103 -12.23 -1.90 6.81
N ARG A 104 -12.81 -0.74 7.13
CA ARG A 104 -12.18 0.56 6.89
C ARG A 104 -10.83 0.68 7.59
N LYS A 105 -10.72 0.25 8.84
CA LYS A 105 -9.45 0.25 9.60
C LYS A 105 -8.40 -0.65 8.94
N LYS A 106 -8.79 -1.85 8.50
CA LYS A 106 -7.89 -2.77 7.77
C LYS A 106 -7.40 -2.16 6.46
N LEU A 107 -8.31 -1.59 5.68
CA LEU A 107 -7.98 -0.95 4.41
C LEU A 107 -7.07 0.28 4.60
N ALA A 108 -7.31 1.09 5.63
CA ALA A 108 -6.43 2.19 6.01
C ALA A 108 -5.02 1.71 6.38
N GLY A 109 -4.90 0.60 7.10
CA GLY A 109 -3.63 -0.06 7.38
C GLY A 109 -2.90 -0.47 6.10
N LYS A 110 -3.61 -1.03 5.10
CA LYS A 110 -3.04 -1.36 3.79
C LYS A 110 -2.49 -0.13 3.06
N VAL A 111 -3.17 1.02 3.15
CA VAL A 111 -2.67 2.28 2.58
C VAL A 111 -1.31 2.64 3.15
N PHE A 112 -1.17 2.68 4.48
CA PHE A 112 0.10 3.03 5.11
C PHE A 112 1.19 1.99 4.85
N ASN A 113 0.84 0.72 4.74
CA ASN A 113 1.76 -0.33 4.33
C ASN A 113 2.27 -0.11 2.89
N LEU A 114 1.37 0.20 1.94
CA LEU A 114 1.72 0.50 0.55
C LEU A 114 2.57 1.78 0.45
N THR A 115 2.13 2.88 1.08
CA THR A 115 2.84 4.17 0.97
C THR A 115 4.21 4.13 1.63
N SER A 116 4.39 3.38 2.72
CA SER A 116 5.71 3.20 3.33
C SER A 116 6.67 2.44 2.42
N ALA A 117 6.22 1.39 1.74
CA ALA A 117 7.02 0.68 0.74
C ALA A 117 7.33 1.55 -0.48
N TYR A 118 6.36 2.36 -0.89
CA TYR A 118 6.50 3.31 -2.00
C TYR A 118 7.56 4.38 -1.70
N ASP A 119 7.46 5.03 -0.53
CA ASP A 119 8.41 6.06 -0.10
C ASP A 119 9.81 5.46 0.14
N ALA A 120 9.91 4.23 0.66
CA ALA A 120 11.18 3.52 0.82
C ALA A 120 11.88 3.28 -0.53
N ALA A 121 11.13 2.89 -1.57
CA ALA A 121 11.68 2.69 -2.91
C ALA A 121 12.16 4.00 -3.55
N ILE A 122 11.40 5.09 -3.40
CA ILE A 122 11.79 6.42 -3.86
C ILE A 122 13.06 6.90 -3.14
N SER A 123 13.08 6.76 -1.80
CA SER A 123 14.23 7.12 -0.98
C SER A 123 15.48 6.34 -1.41
N SER A 124 15.39 5.04 -1.62
CA SER A 124 16.50 4.21 -2.10
C SER A 124 17.00 4.61 -3.48
N MET A 125 16.12 5.09 -4.36
CA MET A 125 16.51 5.57 -5.70
C MET A 125 17.25 6.91 -5.65
N LEU A 126 16.86 7.80 -4.72
CA LEU A 126 17.35 9.18 -4.68
C LEU A 126 18.52 9.40 -3.71
N LEU A 127 18.63 8.58 -2.67
CA LEU A 127 19.59 8.74 -1.60
C LEU A 127 20.81 7.85 -1.86
N ASP A 128 21.96 8.49 -2.15
CA ASP A 128 23.24 7.84 -2.35
C ASP A 128 24.12 7.99 -1.09
N GLU A 129 23.68 7.36 0.01
CA GLU A 129 24.36 7.38 1.31
C GLU A 129 24.62 5.95 1.78
N GLU A 130 25.89 5.62 2.12
CA GLU A 130 26.24 4.31 2.66
C GLU A 130 25.58 4.02 4.03
N TYR A 131 25.42 5.06 4.85
CA TYR A 131 24.83 4.97 6.20
C TYR A 131 23.75 6.05 6.41
N PRO A 132 22.56 5.91 5.83
CA PRO A 132 21.51 6.90 5.96
C PRO A 132 20.96 6.95 7.39
N THR A 133 20.43 8.11 7.79
CA THR A 133 19.83 8.30 9.12
C THR A 133 18.69 7.30 9.39
N TYR A 134 17.91 6.96 8.36
CA TYR A 134 16.86 5.93 8.42
C TYR A 134 17.14 4.87 7.36
N LEU A 135 17.46 3.66 7.79
CA LEU A 135 17.57 2.51 6.89
C LEU A 135 16.19 1.90 6.66
N ASN A 136 15.68 2.04 5.44
CA ASN A 136 14.38 1.50 5.05
C ASN A 136 14.59 0.20 4.26
N ALA A 137 13.93 -0.87 4.69
CA ALA A 137 13.85 -2.12 3.96
C ALA A 137 12.38 -2.47 3.72
N SER A 138 12.04 -2.75 2.47
CA SER A 138 10.68 -3.11 2.08
C SER A 138 10.67 -4.45 1.37
N TYR A 139 9.78 -5.33 1.80
CA TYR A 139 9.61 -6.67 1.25
C TYR A 139 8.18 -6.90 0.84
N LYS A 140 7.98 -7.43 -0.37
CA LYS A 140 6.68 -7.83 -0.90
C LYS A 140 6.48 -9.33 -0.69
N LYS A 141 5.33 -9.71 -0.13
CA LYS A 141 4.94 -11.11 -0.01
C LYS A 141 4.76 -11.72 -1.40
N VAL A 142 5.44 -12.83 -1.63
CA VAL A 142 5.32 -13.63 -2.87
C VAL A 142 4.30 -14.73 -2.69
N SER A 143 4.45 -15.53 -1.61
CA SER A 143 3.56 -16.66 -1.35
C SER A 143 3.49 -16.98 0.15
N ASP A 144 2.46 -17.72 0.54
CA ASP A 144 2.48 -18.49 1.77
C ASP A 144 3.36 -19.72 1.57
N LEU A 145 3.98 -20.18 2.63
CA LEU A 145 4.74 -21.43 2.63
C LEU A 145 3.92 -22.52 3.31
N ARG A 146 4.16 -23.76 2.92
CA ARG A 146 3.45 -24.92 3.47
C ARG A 146 3.57 -25.02 4.99
N TYR A 147 4.74 -24.69 5.56
CA TYR A 147 5.03 -24.54 6.99
C TYR A 147 6.37 -23.82 7.20
N GLY A 148 6.63 -23.38 8.43
CA GLY A 148 7.88 -22.75 8.85
C GLY A 148 9.01 -23.77 9.07
N GLU A 149 9.86 -23.52 10.08
CA GLU A 149 10.91 -24.46 10.46
C GLU A 149 10.32 -25.79 10.97
N ASN A 150 9.22 -25.70 11.71
CA ASN A 150 8.46 -26.85 12.22
C ASN A 150 7.08 -26.93 11.56
N PRO A 151 6.49 -28.14 11.42
CA PRO A 151 5.24 -28.36 10.68
C PRO A 151 4.01 -27.59 11.20
N HIS A 152 4.01 -27.17 12.46
CA HIS A 152 2.90 -26.44 13.08
C HIS A 152 3.02 -24.91 12.94
N GLN A 153 4.13 -24.42 12.39
CA GLN A 153 4.38 -22.98 12.21
C GLN A 153 3.89 -22.52 10.84
N SER A 154 3.16 -21.40 10.81
CA SER A 154 2.90 -20.69 9.55
C SER A 154 4.16 -19.95 9.08
N ALA A 155 4.32 -19.80 7.77
CA ALA A 155 5.41 -19.05 7.19
C ALA A 155 5.00 -18.44 5.84
N ALA A 156 5.71 -17.41 5.42
CA ALA A 156 5.51 -16.76 4.13
C ALA A 156 6.86 -16.35 3.53
N TYR A 157 6.91 -16.35 2.22
CA TYR A 157 8.07 -15.91 1.45
C TYR A 157 7.88 -14.47 0.99
N TYR A 158 8.92 -13.66 1.20
CA TYR A 158 8.97 -12.26 0.81
C TYR A 158 10.22 -11.99 -0.01
N THR A 159 10.13 -11.10 -1.00
CA THR A 159 11.28 -10.60 -1.75
C THR A 159 11.42 -9.09 -1.56
N SER A 160 12.65 -8.56 -1.67
CA SER A 160 12.88 -7.12 -1.66
C SER A 160 12.11 -6.44 -2.79
N THR A 161 11.59 -5.24 -2.55
CA THR A 161 10.86 -4.46 -3.56
C THR A 161 11.80 -3.72 -4.52
N PHE A 162 13.07 -3.55 -4.17
CA PHE A 162 14.04 -2.76 -4.94
C PHE A 162 15.44 -3.40 -5.09
N GLU A 163 15.73 -4.50 -4.40
CA GLU A 163 16.97 -5.23 -4.59
C GLU A 163 16.74 -6.52 -5.37
N ASN A 164 17.69 -6.87 -6.23
CA ASN A 164 17.69 -8.14 -6.92
C ASN A 164 18.46 -9.16 -6.09
N GLY A 165 17.83 -10.29 -5.79
CA GLY A 165 18.45 -11.42 -5.10
C GLY A 165 18.30 -12.69 -5.91
N ALA A 166 19.24 -13.65 -5.74
CA ALA A 166 19.24 -14.93 -6.46
C ALA A 166 17.94 -15.72 -6.32
N MET A 167 17.25 -15.57 -5.14
CA MET A 167 16.00 -16.25 -4.86
C MET A 167 14.75 -15.54 -5.41
N LYS A 168 14.90 -14.41 -6.12
CA LYS A 168 13.75 -13.65 -6.65
C LYS A 168 13.16 -14.30 -7.90
N ASP A 169 14.00 -14.92 -8.72
CA ASP A 169 13.66 -15.33 -10.09
C ASP A 169 13.56 -16.85 -10.26
N PHE A 170 13.48 -17.64 -9.16
CA PHE A 170 13.27 -19.07 -9.29
C PHE A 170 11.83 -19.40 -9.69
N GLU A 171 11.65 -20.44 -10.49
CA GLU A 171 10.38 -20.97 -10.92
C GLU A 171 10.13 -22.36 -10.33
N ILE A 172 8.94 -22.56 -9.77
CA ILE A 172 8.50 -23.87 -9.27
C ILE A 172 7.89 -24.65 -10.44
N LEU A 173 8.65 -25.58 -11.00
CA LEU A 173 8.20 -26.38 -12.15
C LEU A 173 7.20 -27.49 -11.81
N GLY A 174 7.08 -27.84 -10.54
CA GLY A 174 6.14 -28.85 -10.07
C GLY A 174 6.44 -29.33 -8.66
N GLY A 175 5.58 -30.22 -8.15
CA GLY A 175 5.71 -30.77 -6.82
C GLY A 175 4.79 -30.12 -5.78
N LYS A 176 5.13 -30.27 -4.50
CA LYS A 176 4.40 -29.64 -3.38
C LYS A 176 4.86 -28.21 -3.18
N GLU A 177 4.00 -27.38 -2.59
CA GLU A 177 4.36 -26.05 -2.13
C GLU A 177 5.62 -26.09 -1.25
N LEU A 178 6.45 -25.04 -1.36
CA LEU A 178 7.69 -24.96 -0.61
C LEU A 178 7.43 -24.75 0.88
N SER A 179 8.35 -25.26 1.70
CA SER A 179 8.45 -24.95 3.12
C SER A 179 9.62 -24.01 3.38
N PHE A 180 9.69 -23.44 4.58
CA PHE A 180 10.85 -22.66 5.02
C PHE A 180 12.16 -23.43 4.86
N ASN A 181 12.20 -24.72 5.24
CA ASN A 181 13.41 -25.54 5.11
C ASN A 181 13.85 -25.69 3.66
N ASN A 182 12.91 -25.84 2.70
CA ASN A 182 13.28 -25.91 1.29
C ASN A 182 13.94 -24.62 0.81
N LEU A 183 13.38 -23.45 1.17
CA LEU A 183 13.99 -22.15 0.79
C LEU A 183 15.36 -21.96 1.43
N ARG A 184 15.51 -22.31 2.71
CA ARG A 184 16.81 -22.24 3.41
C ARG A 184 17.87 -23.16 2.77
N ASP A 185 17.50 -24.37 2.41
CA ASP A 185 18.42 -25.32 1.76
C ASP A 185 18.84 -24.83 0.37
N MET A 186 17.92 -24.17 -0.38
CA MET A 186 18.22 -23.56 -1.68
C MET A 186 19.12 -22.34 -1.55
N ASP A 187 18.97 -21.51 -0.51
CA ASP A 187 19.77 -20.31 -0.26
C ASP A 187 21.22 -20.65 0.15
N LEU A 188 21.43 -21.85 0.70
CA LEU A 188 22.75 -22.34 1.13
C LEU A 188 23.55 -23.05 0.01
N CYS A 189 22.95 -23.27 -1.16
CA CYS A 189 23.60 -23.93 -2.31
C CYS A 189 24.22 -22.91 -3.28
#